data_4a709d56682cc459a93fdcb9384105f0
#
_entry.id   4a709d56682cc459a93fdcb9384105f0
#
_cell.length_a   1.000
_cell.length_b   1.000
_cell.length_c   1.000
_cell.angle_alpha   90.00
_cell.angle_beta   90.00
_cell.angle_gamma   90.00
#
_symmetry.space_group_name_H-M   'P 1'
#
loop_
_entity.id
_entity.type
_entity.pdbx_description
1 polymer ?
#
loop_
_entity_poly.entity_id
_entity_poly.type
_entity_poly.pdbx_seq_one_letter_code
_entity_poly.pdbx_strand_id
1 'polypeptide(L)'
;MPIWEAPDEPAHYHLAWHFTTYGEYPSPEFNYEAHQPRTFYYLESSIIRILNKIDPELTRYRRPEEYPFTIRQPVRRFDWNDETYDFFWAVYILRWVNLLFGGLALWLSWKALKQIAPSALALAALALAALTPQYLHITSSINNDTLGALAGALLFYLVIRLLQEPNHWLGLMLIVLAILLPLLTKLTMLPVSAAVLLVLGWKWLFGFQQKRWLLYSGLLLLLSAGLFSVLFPELVRSAWSEIEWRLFGLRKNALTANYIQAVSSQILWTYWGKVGWLAVGLPWWTVQLLTGLGLIGMLLQAYHLIRAKARALTLELWLAAWAIALFTLLAVFRNGLTTFATQGRLLFPAIGALSLLMIAGWHDAIPPRVQGYLPLCIILLFVACNLVLWLTGVIPIYYQPFFD
;
A
#
# COMPACT_ATOMS: atom_id res chain seq x y z
N MET A 1 10.97 15.23 -3.17
CA MET A 1 11.06 15.52 -1.72
C MET A 1 12.50 15.49 -1.30
N PRO A 2 12.97 16.42 -0.44
CA PRO A 2 14.28 16.32 0.17
C PRO A 2 14.46 14.99 0.92
N ILE A 3 15.70 14.63 1.21
CA ILE A 3 16.03 13.44 2.01
C ILE A 3 15.49 13.66 3.42
N TRP A 4 14.92 12.59 4.01
CA TRP A 4 14.33 12.55 5.35
C TRP A 4 13.01 13.32 5.53
N GLU A 5 12.46 13.91 4.48
CA GLU A 5 11.17 14.60 4.54
C GLU A 5 9.96 13.68 4.26
N ALA A 6 10.20 12.42 3.89
CA ALA A 6 9.14 11.43 3.86
C ALA A 6 8.92 10.83 5.27
N PRO A 7 7.65 10.63 5.70
CA PRO A 7 7.37 10.02 6.99
C PRO A 7 8.04 8.65 7.12
N ASP A 8 8.63 8.42 8.29
CA ASP A 8 9.28 7.17 8.68
C ASP A 8 10.56 6.81 7.89
N GLU A 9 10.89 7.53 6.80
CA GLU A 9 12.05 7.24 5.94
C GLU A 9 13.37 7.15 6.72
N PRO A 10 13.69 8.09 7.67
CA PRO A 10 14.90 7.98 8.47
C PRO A 10 14.93 6.72 9.31
N ALA A 11 13.79 6.32 9.89
CA ALA A 11 13.67 5.14 10.72
C ALA A 11 13.87 3.86 9.89
N HIS A 12 13.26 3.78 8.71
CA HIS A 12 13.42 2.66 7.79
C HIS A 12 14.87 2.51 7.31
N TYR A 13 15.50 3.60 6.87
CA TYR A 13 16.90 3.58 6.47
C TYR A 13 17.81 3.14 7.62
N HIS A 14 17.60 3.72 8.82
CA HIS A 14 18.39 3.39 10.01
C HIS A 14 18.31 1.91 10.36
N LEU A 15 17.16 1.25 10.23
CA LEU A 15 17.04 -0.20 10.48
C LEU A 15 17.93 -1.02 9.53
N ALA A 16 17.91 -0.71 8.24
CA ALA A 16 18.73 -1.40 7.25
C ALA A 16 20.23 -1.12 7.46
N TRP A 17 20.58 0.12 7.75
CA TRP A 17 21.97 0.54 8.03
C TRP A 17 22.51 -0.10 9.31
N HIS A 18 21.74 -0.07 10.41
CA HIS A 18 22.12 -0.65 11.70
C HIS A 18 22.39 -2.15 11.56
N PHE A 19 21.50 -2.89 10.89
CA PHE A 19 21.71 -4.30 10.63
C PHE A 19 22.93 -4.56 9.75
N THR A 20 23.23 -3.68 8.81
CA THR A 20 24.44 -3.78 7.97
C THR A 20 25.70 -3.61 8.80
N THR A 21 25.69 -2.65 9.72
CA THR A 21 26.88 -2.21 10.49
C THR A 21 27.17 -3.13 11.66
N TYR A 22 26.13 -3.53 12.41
CA TYR A 22 26.31 -4.28 13.67
C TYR A 22 25.93 -5.75 13.56
N GLY A 23 25.27 -6.18 12.47
CA GLY A 23 24.76 -7.55 12.32
C GLY A 23 23.54 -7.87 13.18
N GLU A 24 23.09 -6.91 13.98
CA GLU A 24 21.98 -7.03 14.92
C GLU A 24 20.84 -6.11 14.54
N TYR A 25 19.63 -6.51 14.88
CA TYR A 25 18.43 -5.71 14.67
C TYR A 25 18.19 -4.85 15.93
N PRO A 26 17.99 -3.53 15.79
CA PRO A 26 17.81 -2.67 16.96
C PRO A 26 16.50 -3.00 17.69
N SER A 27 16.45 -2.70 18.98
CA SER A 27 15.21 -2.85 19.75
C SER A 27 14.14 -1.84 19.33
N PRO A 28 12.85 -2.15 19.52
CA PRO A 28 11.76 -1.19 19.26
C PRO A 28 11.84 0.10 20.09
N GLU A 29 12.51 0.07 21.25
CA GLU A 29 12.74 1.25 22.07
C GLU A 29 13.74 2.22 21.41
N PHE A 30 14.70 1.67 20.67
CA PHE A 30 15.69 2.45 19.95
C PHE A 30 15.18 2.95 18.59
N ASN A 31 14.39 2.14 17.90
CA ASN A 31 13.77 2.49 16.64
C ASN A 31 12.35 1.93 16.60
N TYR A 32 11.35 2.83 16.58
CA TYR A 32 9.94 2.45 16.64
C TYR A 32 9.47 1.58 15.46
N GLU A 33 10.15 1.59 14.31
CA GLU A 33 9.84 0.72 13.16
C GLU A 33 10.44 -0.69 13.30
N ALA A 34 11.24 -0.97 14.35
CA ALA A 34 11.86 -2.29 14.55
C ALA A 34 10.85 -3.42 14.84
N HIS A 35 9.57 -3.11 15.10
CA HIS A 35 8.50 -4.08 15.22
C HIS A 35 8.00 -4.63 13.87
N GLN A 36 8.39 -4.02 12.76
CA GLN A 36 7.97 -4.40 11.41
C GLN A 36 8.64 -5.71 10.93
N PRO A 37 8.04 -6.46 9.99
CA PRO A 37 8.66 -7.61 9.36
C PRO A 37 10.01 -7.27 8.73
N ARG A 38 11.01 -8.13 8.94
CA ARG A 38 12.43 -7.83 8.65
C ARG A 38 12.84 -7.98 7.19
N THR A 39 12.04 -8.64 6.34
CA THR A 39 12.42 -8.98 4.95
C THR A 39 12.80 -7.75 4.13
N PHE A 40 12.03 -6.65 4.24
CA PHE A 40 12.32 -5.39 3.58
C PHE A 40 13.71 -4.86 3.96
N TYR A 41 14.01 -4.84 5.24
CA TYR A 41 15.27 -4.30 5.76
C TYR A 41 16.48 -5.20 5.46
N TYR A 42 16.29 -6.52 5.37
CA TYR A 42 17.34 -7.43 4.92
C TYR A 42 17.72 -7.21 3.45
N LEU A 43 16.72 -6.92 2.62
CA LEU A 43 16.95 -6.59 1.22
C LEU A 43 17.74 -5.27 1.11
N GLU A 44 17.29 -4.21 1.79
CA GLU A 44 17.94 -2.91 1.78
C GLU A 44 19.35 -2.98 2.38
N SER A 45 19.52 -3.70 3.49
CA SER A 45 20.80 -3.95 4.12
C SER A 45 21.78 -4.67 3.17
N SER A 46 21.29 -5.59 2.33
CA SER A 46 22.12 -6.25 1.32
C SER A 46 22.62 -5.26 0.27
N ILE A 47 21.80 -4.32 -0.14
CA ILE A 47 22.17 -3.24 -1.06
C ILE A 47 23.20 -2.32 -0.40
N ILE A 48 22.94 -1.88 0.84
CA ILE A 48 23.89 -1.04 1.61
C ILE A 48 25.25 -1.75 1.74
N ARG A 49 25.29 -3.07 2.02
CA ARG A 49 26.55 -3.84 2.07
C ARG A 49 27.30 -3.84 0.75
N ILE A 50 26.61 -3.95 -0.36
CA ILE A 50 27.24 -3.89 -1.70
C ILE A 50 27.82 -2.51 -1.91
N LEU A 51 27.07 -1.45 -1.65
CA LEU A 51 27.53 -0.07 -1.79
C LEU A 51 28.74 0.22 -0.89
N ASN A 52 28.70 -0.23 0.38
CA ASN A 52 29.78 -0.06 1.33
C ASN A 52 31.08 -0.77 0.91
N LYS A 53 30.97 -1.88 0.14
CA LYS A 53 32.16 -2.54 -0.43
C LYS A 53 32.74 -1.78 -1.61
N ILE A 54 31.93 -1.02 -2.35
CA ILE A 54 32.36 -0.19 -3.48
C ILE A 54 33.05 1.07 -2.94
N ASP A 55 32.37 1.79 -2.05
CA ASP A 55 32.88 2.97 -1.37
C ASP A 55 32.12 3.16 -0.03
N PRO A 56 32.80 3.09 1.12
CA PRO A 56 32.19 3.31 2.43
C PRO A 56 31.51 4.68 2.59
N GLU A 57 31.98 5.71 1.91
CA GLU A 57 31.38 7.05 1.98
C GLU A 57 29.97 7.08 1.35
N LEU A 58 29.64 6.18 0.40
CA LEU A 58 28.30 6.09 -0.18
C LEU A 58 27.22 5.70 0.83
N THR A 59 27.61 5.06 1.93
CA THR A 59 26.69 4.51 2.93
C THR A 59 26.83 5.17 4.30
N ARG A 60 27.70 6.18 4.41
CA ARG A 60 27.95 6.88 5.66
C ARG A 60 26.65 7.52 6.16
N TYR A 61 26.16 6.99 7.29
CA TYR A 61 24.97 7.53 7.93
C TYR A 61 25.35 8.68 8.84
N ARG A 62 24.98 9.90 8.44
CA ARG A 62 25.01 11.06 9.31
C ARG A 62 23.57 11.34 9.72
N ARG A 63 23.23 11.00 10.95
CA ARG A 63 21.97 11.45 11.54
C ARG A 63 22.12 12.94 11.83
N PRO A 64 21.26 13.80 11.30
CA PRO A 64 21.16 15.15 11.83
C PRO A 64 20.80 15.04 13.32
N GLU A 65 21.57 15.63 14.21
CA GLU A 65 21.35 15.58 15.67
C GLU A 65 19.96 16.08 16.07
N GLU A 66 19.32 16.86 15.20
CA GLU A 66 18.03 17.50 15.37
C GLU A 66 16.82 16.62 14.97
N TYR A 67 17.01 15.38 14.48
CA TYR A 67 15.92 14.45 14.17
C TYR A 67 15.75 13.40 15.27
N PRO A 68 15.04 13.69 16.34
CA PRO A 68 14.53 12.65 17.20
C PRO A 68 13.45 11.91 16.44
N PHE A 69 13.48 10.56 16.41
CA PHE A 69 12.45 9.71 15.78
C PHE A 69 11.04 9.90 16.39
N THR A 70 10.89 10.80 17.33
CA THR A 70 9.68 11.08 18.10
C THR A 70 8.98 12.38 17.74
N ILE A 71 9.57 13.28 16.93
CA ILE A 71 9.02 14.62 16.71
C ILE A 71 8.49 14.76 15.28
N ARG A 72 7.19 15.00 15.21
CA ARG A 72 6.47 15.55 14.07
C ARG A 72 6.89 17.00 13.84
N GLN A 73 8.11 17.25 13.42
CA GLN A 73 8.49 18.60 13.05
C GLN A 73 9.50 18.65 11.93
N PRO A 74 9.59 19.82 11.51
CA PRO A 74 9.13 20.34 10.26
C PRO A 74 10.27 20.43 9.28
N VAL A 75 9.91 20.23 8.03
CA VAL A 75 10.34 21.15 7.01
C VAL A 75 11.75 21.71 7.21
N ARG A 76 12.77 20.93 6.86
CA ARG A 76 14.04 21.52 6.50
C ARG A 76 13.90 22.11 5.10
N ARG A 77 14.16 23.43 4.98
CA ARG A 77 14.41 24.02 3.68
C ARG A 77 15.63 23.32 3.07
N PHE A 78 15.50 22.94 1.82
CA PHE A 78 16.63 22.36 1.08
C PHE A 78 17.67 23.46 0.86
N ASP A 79 18.80 23.37 1.50
CA ASP A 79 19.96 24.23 1.22
C ASP A 79 20.99 23.44 0.44
N TRP A 80 21.28 23.87 -0.78
CA TRP A 80 22.30 23.26 -1.63
C TRP A 80 23.72 23.40 -1.08
N ASN A 81 23.94 24.34 -0.18
CA ASN A 81 25.23 24.61 0.44
C ASN A 81 25.39 23.91 1.79
N ASP A 82 24.39 23.19 2.28
CA ASP A 82 24.46 22.48 3.53
C ASP A 82 25.24 21.17 3.32
N GLU A 83 26.48 21.13 3.83
CA GLU A 83 27.35 19.94 3.79
C GLU A 83 26.70 18.70 4.45
N THR A 84 25.65 18.87 5.24
CA THR A 84 24.88 17.76 5.83
C THR A 84 24.05 17.02 4.80
N TYR A 85 23.83 17.60 3.61
CA TYR A 85 23.16 16.95 2.46
C TYR A 85 24.14 16.27 1.51
N ASP A 86 25.43 16.19 1.85
CA ASP A 86 26.42 15.48 1.06
C ASP A 86 25.98 14.06 0.75
N PHE A 87 25.50 13.95 -0.46
CA PHE A 87 25.32 12.76 -1.29
C PHE A 87 25.12 11.44 -0.56
N PHE A 88 23.96 11.28 0.04
CA PHE A 88 23.50 9.97 0.50
C PHE A 88 23.08 9.11 -0.71
N TRP A 89 24.03 8.71 -1.54
CA TRP A 89 23.77 7.86 -2.69
C TRP A 89 22.97 6.61 -2.31
N ALA A 90 23.25 6.04 -1.14
CA ALA A 90 22.50 4.90 -0.62
C ALA A 90 21.01 5.20 -0.50
N VAL A 91 20.61 6.39 -0.02
CA VAL A 91 19.21 6.79 0.10
C VAL A 91 18.57 6.89 -1.28
N TYR A 92 19.24 7.50 -2.25
CA TYR A 92 18.69 7.60 -3.61
C TYR A 92 18.57 6.23 -4.28
N ILE A 93 19.55 5.35 -4.13
CA ILE A 93 19.51 3.99 -4.68
C ILE A 93 18.37 3.20 -4.03
N LEU A 94 18.19 3.27 -2.72
CA LEU A 94 17.09 2.62 -2.04
C LEU A 94 15.73 3.20 -2.43
N ARG A 95 15.62 4.52 -2.65
CA ARG A 95 14.41 5.14 -3.24
C ARG A 95 14.11 4.58 -4.63
N TRP A 96 15.12 4.36 -5.49
CA TRP A 96 14.94 3.72 -6.79
C TRP A 96 14.44 2.28 -6.67
N VAL A 97 14.92 1.52 -5.68
CA VAL A 97 14.43 0.16 -5.40
C VAL A 97 12.96 0.19 -4.96
N ASN A 98 12.59 1.14 -4.12
CA ASN A 98 11.19 1.33 -3.71
C ASN A 98 10.30 1.74 -4.89
N LEU A 99 10.79 2.63 -5.76
CA LEU A 99 10.09 3.00 -6.99
C LEU A 99 9.90 1.78 -7.93
N LEU A 100 10.89 0.89 -8.02
CA LEU A 100 10.78 -0.36 -8.76
C LEU A 100 9.69 -1.27 -8.18
N PHE A 101 9.59 -1.42 -6.85
CA PHE A 101 8.51 -2.17 -6.22
C PHE A 101 7.14 -1.55 -6.52
N GLY A 102 7.02 -0.23 -6.43
CA GLY A 102 5.80 0.48 -6.80
C GLY A 102 5.43 0.26 -8.28
N GLY A 103 6.41 0.34 -9.18
CA GLY A 103 6.20 0.07 -10.61
C GLY A 103 5.78 -1.37 -10.90
N LEU A 104 6.38 -2.36 -10.23
CA LEU A 104 5.99 -3.77 -10.33
C LEU A 104 4.58 -4.01 -9.77
N ALA A 105 4.21 -3.33 -8.68
CA ALA A 105 2.85 -3.39 -8.14
C ALA A 105 1.80 -2.87 -9.15
N LEU A 106 2.10 -1.76 -9.82
CA LEU A 106 1.26 -1.23 -10.89
C LEU A 106 1.19 -2.17 -12.10
N TRP A 107 2.31 -2.77 -12.48
CA TRP A 107 2.34 -3.75 -13.57
C TRP A 107 1.49 -4.99 -13.29
N LEU A 108 1.59 -5.56 -12.07
CA LEU A 108 0.74 -6.70 -11.65
C LEU A 108 -0.74 -6.29 -11.56
N SER A 109 -1.02 -5.11 -11.01
CA SER A 109 -2.37 -4.55 -11.03
C SER A 109 -2.90 -4.41 -12.45
N TRP A 110 -2.13 -3.88 -13.39
CA TRP A 110 -2.47 -3.82 -14.81
C TRP A 110 -2.82 -5.18 -15.40
N LYS A 111 -2.01 -6.20 -15.09
CA LYS A 111 -2.28 -7.58 -15.53
C LYS A 111 -3.63 -8.11 -15.01
N ALA A 112 -3.97 -7.81 -13.76
CA ALA A 112 -5.27 -8.16 -13.17
C ALA A 112 -6.42 -7.37 -13.81
N LEU A 113 -6.27 -6.05 -13.92
CA LEU A 113 -7.29 -5.14 -14.46
C LEU A 113 -7.70 -5.51 -15.89
N LYS A 114 -6.74 -5.85 -16.75
CA LYS A 114 -7.00 -6.30 -18.14
C LYS A 114 -7.81 -7.59 -18.24
N GLN A 115 -7.85 -8.38 -17.19
CA GLN A 115 -8.61 -9.62 -17.14
C GLN A 115 -10.06 -9.39 -16.68
N ILE A 116 -10.32 -8.26 -15.98
CA ILE A 116 -11.65 -7.93 -15.42
C ILE A 116 -12.40 -6.97 -16.34
N ALA A 117 -11.69 -6.02 -16.96
CA ALA A 117 -12.26 -4.82 -17.55
C ALA A 117 -11.78 -4.56 -18.99
N PRO A 118 -12.56 -3.83 -19.81
CA PRO A 118 -12.11 -3.34 -21.11
C PRO A 118 -10.85 -2.47 -20.99
N SER A 119 -10.05 -2.41 -22.06
CA SER A 119 -8.74 -1.73 -22.03
C SER A 119 -8.81 -0.26 -21.62
N ALA A 120 -9.83 0.48 -22.03
CA ALA A 120 -10.00 1.88 -21.63
C ALA A 120 -10.24 2.01 -20.12
N LEU A 121 -11.12 1.19 -19.54
CA LEU A 121 -11.40 1.17 -18.11
C LEU A 121 -10.15 0.73 -17.32
N ALA A 122 -9.49 -0.35 -17.76
CA ALA A 122 -8.27 -0.84 -17.12
C ALA A 122 -7.17 0.23 -17.12
N LEU A 123 -6.98 0.96 -18.23
CA LEU A 123 -5.99 2.03 -18.33
C LEU A 123 -6.36 3.24 -17.45
N ALA A 124 -7.63 3.62 -17.39
CA ALA A 124 -8.10 4.70 -16.52
C ALA A 124 -7.88 4.36 -15.03
N ALA A 125 -8.19 3.12 -14.63
CA ALA A 125 -7.95 2.65 -13.26
C ALA A 125 -6.45 2.59 -12.92
N LEU A 126 -5.61 2.14 -13.86
CA LEU A 126 -4.16 2.16 -13.69
C LEU A 126 -3.63 3.60 -13.58
N ALA A 127 -4.12 4.53 -14.41
CA ALA A 127 -3.73 5.93 -14.37
C ALA A 127 -4.09 6.58 -13.02
N LEU A 128 -5.29 6.30 -12.49
CA LEU A 128 -5.68 6.75 -11.15
C LEU A 128 -4.71 6.21 -10.10
N ALA A 129 -4.43 4.91 -10.07
CA ALA A 129 -3.51 4.30 -9.13
C ALA A 129 -2.10 4.92 -9.22
N ALA A 130 -1.55 4.99 -10.45
CA ALA A 130 -0.19 5.42 -10.70
C ALA A 130 0.06 6.91 -10.41
N LEU A 131 -0.93 7.76 -10.68
CA LEU A 131 -0.81 9.21 -10.55
C LEU A 131 -1.40 9.77 -9.26
N THR A 132 -1.96 8.92 -8.37
CA THR A 132 -2.35 9.36 -7.03
C THR A 132 -1.13 9.97 -6.33
N PRO A 133 -1.17 11.27 -5.91
CA PRO A 133 0.00 11.96 -5.37
C PRO A 133 0.64 11.24 -4.18
N GLN A 134 -0.18 10.67 -3.31
CA GLN A 134 0.33 9.91 -2.17
C GLN A 134 1.05 8.63 -2.58
N TYR A 135 0.57 7.93 -3.61
CA TYR A 135 1.24 6.74 -4.12
C TYR A 135 2.62 7.07 -4.70
N LEU A 136 2.70 8.14 -5.50
CA LEU A 136 3.98 8.64 -6.03
C LEU A 136 4.95 9.01 -4.90
N HIS A 137 4.44 9.71 -3.86
CA HIS A 137 5.27 10.08 -2.71
C HIS A 137 5.83 8.87 -1.96
N ILE A 138 4.98 7.89 -1.65
CA ILE A 138 5.38 6.70 -0.89
C ILE A 138 6.32 5.80 -1.70
N THR A 139 6.06 5.61 -2.99
CA THR A 139 6.93 4.78 -3.84
C THR A 139 8.29 5.44 -4.13
N SER A 140 8.41 6.75 -3.98
CA SER A 140 9.66 7.50 -4.13
C SER A 140 10.40 7.74 -2.81
N SER A 141 10.02 7.08 -1.71
CA SER A 141 10.67 7.14 -0.39
C SER A 141 11.00 5.74 0.11
N ILE A 142 11.93 5.64 1.07
CA ILE A 142 12.30 4.37 1.68
C ILE A 142 11.24 3.99 2.70
N ASN A 143 10.43 2.97 2.39
CA ASN A 143 9.45 2.42 3.32
C ASN A 143 8.94 1.04 2.89
N ASN A 144 8.45 0.26 3.83
CA ASN A 144 7.94 -1.10 3.57
C ASN A 144 6.51 -1.14 2.99
N ASP A 145 5.83 0.01 2.85
CA ASP A 145 4.50 0.09 2.22
C ASP A 145 4.56 -0.30 0.74
N THR A 146 5.67 -0.01 0.06
CA THR A 146 5.88 -0.35 -1.36
C THR A 146 5.96 -1.85 -1.58
N LEU A 147 6.66 -2.57 -0.70
CA LEU A 147 6.72 -4.03 -0.74
C LEU A 147 5.34 -4.64 -0.38
N GLY A 148 4.62 -4.03 0.56
CA GLY A 148 3.23 -4.39 0.87
C GLY A 148 2.30 -4.18 -0.34
N ALA A 149 2.42 -3.07 -1.06
CA ALA A 149 1.65 -2.80 -2.27
C ALA A 149 1.95 -3.83 -3.38
N LEU A 150 3.23 -4.18 -3.57
CA LEU A 150 3.65 -5.21 -4.52
C LEU A 150 3.05 -6.59 -4.16
N ALA A 151 3.12 -6.98 -2.89
CA ALA A 151 2.56 -8.24 -2.41
C ALA A 151 1.03 -8.28 -2.60
N GLY A 152 0.33 -7.16 -2.32
CA GLY A 152 -1.11 -7.04 -2.54
C GLY A 152 -1.50 -7.14 -4.01
N ALA A 153 -0.77 -6.46 -4.88
CA ALA A 153 -0.97 -6.53 -6.32
C ALA A 153 -0.71 -7.96 -6.87
N LEU A 154 0.28 -8.67 -6.32
CA LEU A 154 0.54 -10.07 -6.66
C LEU A 154 -0.64 -10.97 -6.28
N LEU A 155 -1.14 -10.85 -5.05
CA LEU A 155 -2.31 -11.62 -4.60
C LEU A 155 -3.55 -11.28 -5.44
N PHE A 156 -3.78 -10.02 -5.74
CA PHE A 156 -4.87 -9.59 -6.62
C PHE A 156 -4.76 -10.22 -8.01
N TYR A 157 -3.59 -10.14 -8.65
CA TYR A 157 -3.36 -10.75 -9.96
C TYR A 157 -3.57 -12.27 -9.95
N LEU A 158 -3.01 -12.97 -8.97
CA LEU A 158 -3.09 -14.42 -8.89
C LEU A 158 -4.51 -14.93 -8.61
N VAL A 159 -5.29 -14.24 -7.76
CA VAL A 159 -6.68 -14.64 -7.51
C VAL A 159 -7.55 -14.42 -8.76
N ILE A 160 -7.37 -13.32 -9.49
CA ILE A 160 -8.09 -13.08 -10.74
C ILE A 160 -7.73 -14.15 -11.79
N ARG A 161 -6.46 -14.48 -11.92
CA ARG A 161 -6.01 -15.54 -12.82
C ARG A 161 -6.59 -16.90 -12.45
N LEU A 162 -6.61 -17.25 -11.16
CA LEU A 162 -7.19 -18.51 -10.69
C LEU A 162 -8.69 -18.63 -10.98
N LEU A 163 -9.43 -17.52 -10.88
CA LEU A 163 -10.86 -17.50 -11.19
C LEU A 163 -11.12 -17.72 -12.68
N GLN A 164 -10.23 -17.26 -13.57
CA GLN A 164 -10.36 -17.46 -15.02
C GLN A 164 -9.89 -18.85 -15.46
N GLU A 165 -8.76 -19.30 -14.94
CA GLU A 165 -8.11 -20.57 -15.25
C GLU A 165 -7.95 -21.41 -13.97
N PRO A 166 -9.00 -22.11 -13.53
CA PRO A 166 -8.95 -22.88 -12.30
C PRO A 166 -7.84 -23.93 -12.34
N ASN A 167 -6.87 -23.78 -11.45
CA ASN A 167 -5.73 -24.68 -11.29
C ASN A 167 -5.45 -24.90 -9.80
N HIS A 168 -5.43 -26.15 -9.36
CA HIS A 168 -5.27 -26.45 -7.92
C HIS A 168 -3.88 -26.12 -7.41
N TRP A 169 -2.84 -26.27 -8.21
CA TRP A 169 -1.48 -25.86 -7.80
C TRP A 169 -1.38 -24.35 -7.59
N LEU A 170 -1.98 -23.59 -8.50
CA LEU A 170 -2.09 -22.13 -8.33
C LEU A 170 -2.90 -21.79 -7.08
N GLY A 171 -3.99 -22.52 -6.81
CA GLY A 171 -4.80 -22.32 -5.60
C GLY A 171 -4.01 -22.61 -4.33
N LEU A 172 -3.26 -23.73 -4.26
CA LEU A 172 -2.40 -24.04 -3.13
C LEU A 172 -1.29 -23.01 -2.94
N MET A 173 -0.61 -22.62 -4.02
CA MET A 173 0.40 -21.57 -3.98
C MET A 173 -0.17 -20.25 -3.46
N LEU A 174 -1.36 -19.88 -3.90
CA LEU A 174 -2.01 -18.65 -3.49
C LEU A 174 -2.38 -18.64 -2.00
N ILE A 175 -2.76 -19.81 -1.42
CA ILE A 175 -2.95 -19.92 0.03
C ILE A 175 -1.65 -19.66 0.78
N VAL A 176 -0.59 -20.35 0.37
CA VAL A 176 0.73 -20.19 1.01
C VAL A 176 1.18 -18.73 0.95
N LEU A 177 1.05 -18.10 -0.20
CA LEU A 177 1.39 -16.69 -0.37
C LEU A 177 0.49 -15.76 0.46
N ALA A 178 -0.82 -16.02 0.53
CA ALA A 178 -1.74 -15.22 1.33
C ALA A 178 -1.44 -15.28 2.84
N ILE A 179 -0.84 -16.37 3.32
CA ILE A 179 -0.42 -16.51 4.72
C ILE A 179 0.96 -15.89 4.94
N LEU A 180 1.91 -16.17 4.07
CA LEU A 180 3.31 -15.79 4.28
C LEU A 180 3.58 -14.31 3.97
N LEU A 181 2.98 -13.75 2.91
CA LEU A 181 3.28 -12.38 2.49
C LEU A 181 3.01 -11.33 3.57
N PRO A 182 1.89 -11.34 4.33
CA PRO A 182 1.70 -10.40 5.43
C PRO A 182 2.80 -10.47 6.49
N LEU A 183 3.23 -11.69 6.83
CA LEU A 183 4.25 -11.93 7.85
C LEU A 183 5.66 -11.56 7.37
N LEU A 184 5.91 -11.67 6.08
CA LEU A 184 7.20 -11.36 5.48
C LEU A 184 7.32 -9.90 5.05
N THR A 185 6.23 -9.24 4.68
CA THR A 185 6.28 -7.88 4.12
C THR A 185 5.72 -6.84 5.08
N LYS A 186 4.43 -6.90 5.35
CA LYS A 186 3.74 -5.95 6.23
C LYS A 186 2.41 -6.51 6.71
N LEU A 187 2.15 -6.45 8.02
CA LEU A 187 0.89 -6.97 8.60
C LEU A 187 -0.37 -6.26 8.08
N THR A 188 -0.24 -5.05 7.53
CA THR A 188 -1.35 -4.35 6.88
C THR A 188 -1.87 -5.05 5.61
N MET A 189 -1.18 -6.09 5.14
CA MET A 189 -1.62 -6.99 4.07
C MET A 189 -2.67 -8.02 4.51
N LEU A 190 -2.84 -8.27 5.80
CA LEU A 190 -3.79 -9.26 6.33
C LEU A 190 -5.21 -9.13 5.76
N PRO A 191 -5.78 -7.92 5.56
CA PRO A 191 -7.11 -7.78 4.96
C PRO A 191 -7.18 -8.29 3.51
N VAL A 192 -6.17 -8.00 2.70
CA VAL A 192 -6.08 -8.52 1.33
C VAL A 192 -6.00 -10.03 1.33
N SER A 193 -5.15 -10.58 2.19
CA SER A 193 -5.00 -12.03 2.37
C SER A 193 -6.31 -12.69 2.82
N ALA A 194 -7.01 -12.11 3.78
CA ALA A 194 -8.31 -12.60 4.25
C ALA A 194 -9.36 -12.58 3.12
N ALA A 195 -9.42 -11.51 2.32
CA ALA A 195 -10.29 -11.43 1.17
C ALA A 195 -9.98 -12.51 0.12
N VAL A 196 -8.70 -12.72 -0.18
CA VAL A 196 -8.25 -13.78 -1.12
C VAL A 196 -8.62 -15.17 -0.60
N LEU A 197 -8.37 -15.45 0.68
CA LEU A 197 -8.72 -16.74 1.30
C LEU A 197 -10.25 -16.96 1.31
N LEU A 198 -11.04 -15.91 1.50
CA LEU A 198 -12.50 -15.97 1.40
C LEU A 198 -12.95 -16.35 -0.01
N VAL A 199 -12.39 -15.69 -1.04
CA VAL A 199 -12.69 -15.98 -2.46
C VAL A 199 -12.30 -17.41 -2.82
N LEU A 200 -11.15 -17.88 -2.34
CA LEU A 200 -10.70 -19.27 -2.52
C LEU A 200 -11.65 -20.25 -1.83
N GLY A 201 -12.03 -19.99 -0.58
CA GLY A 201 -12.98 -20.81 0.17
C GLY A 201 -14.30 -20.93 -0.55
N TRP A 202 -14.84 -19.80 -1.04
CA TRP A 202 -16.05 -19.78 -1.86
C TRP A 202 -15.91 -20.63 -3.12
N LYS A 203 -14.81 -20.44 -3.88
CA LYS A 203 -14.58 -21.19 -5.13
C LYS A 203 -14.46 -22.69 -4.87
N TRP A 204 -13.86 -23.11 -3.77
CA TRP A 204 -13.73 -24.51 -3.41
C TRP A 204 -15.04 -25.14 -2.93
N LEU A 205 -15.83 -24.40 -2.15
CA LEU A 205 -17.13 -24.91 -1.67
C LEU A 205 -18.13 -25.12 -2.81
N PHE A 206 -18.13 -24.21 -3.78
CA PHE A 206 -19.19 -24.14 -4.81
C PHE A 206 -18.70 -24.39 -6.24
N GLY A 207 -17.40 -24.30 -6.52
CA GLY A 207 -16.86 -24.34 -7.89
C GLY A 207 -15.96 -25.53 -8.24
N PHE A 208 -15.34 -26.21 -7.28
CA PHE A 208 -14.48 -27.36 -7.56
C PHE A 208 -15.23 -28.67 -7.36
N GLN A 209 -15.25 -29.53 -8.38
CA GLN A 209 -15.90 -30.85 -8.32
C GLN A 209 -15.22 -31.82 -7.34
N GLN A 210 -13.99 -31.56 -6.93
CA GLN A 210 -13.22 -32.48 -6.07
C GLN A 210 -13.04 -31.90 -4.66
N LYS A 211 -13.97 -32.22 -3.75
CA LYS A 211 -13.95 -31.84 -2.33
C LYS A 211 -12.67 -32.29 -1.57
N ARG A 212 -11.92 -33.26 -2.11
CA ARG A 212 -10.64 -33.71 -1.52
C ARG A 212 -9.60 -32.59 -1.42
N TRP A 213 -9.63 -31.62 -2.31
CA TRP A 213 -8.71 -30.47 -2.28
C TRP A 213 -8.95 -29.53 -1.13
N LEU A 214 -10.20 -29.43 -0.63
CA LEU A 214 -10.51 -28.71 0.62
C LEU A 214 -9.77 -29.31 1.80
N LEU A 215 -9.71 -30.65 1.87
CA LEU A 215 -9.03 -31.38 2.93
C LEU A 215 -7.51 -31.18 2.84
N TYR A 216 -6.93 -31.29 1.64
CA TYR A 216 -5.49 -31.08 1.42
C TYR A 216 -5.06 -29.62 1.69
N SER A 217 -5.86 -28.65 1.29
CA SER A 217 -5.55 -27.24 1.55
C SER A 217 -5.73 -26.87 3.02
N GLY A 218 -6.75 -27.39 3.69
CA GLY A 218 -6.90 -27.26 5.14
C GLY A 218 -5.74 -27.87 5.91
N LEU A 219 -5.31 -29.07 5.51
CA LEU A 219 -4.14 -29.74 6.08
C LEU A 219 -2.85 -28.96 5.82
N LEU A 220 -2.65 -28.46 4.60
CA LEU A 220 -1.49 -27.64 4.25
C LEU A 220 -1.47 -26.32 5.04
N LEU A 221 -2.62 -25.70 5.24
CA LEU A 221 -2.80 -24.53 6.09
C LEU A 221 -2.36 -24.79 7.52
N LEU A 222 -2.86 -25.88 8.12
CA LEU A 222 -2.51 -26.25 9.49
C LEU A 222 -1.03 -26.61 9.62
N LEU A 223 -0.49 -27.38 8.67
CA LEU A 223 0.93 -27.72 8.66
C LEU A 223 1.84 -26.50 8.46
N SER A 224 1.47 -25.58 7.55
CA SER A 224 2.24 -24.33 7.33
C SER A 224 2.21 -23.43 8.56
N ALA A 225 1.03 -23.26 9.16
CA ALA A 225 0.89 -22.45 10.38
C ALA A 225 1.63 -23.10 11.55
N GLY A 226 1.53 -24.42 11.71
CA GLY A 226 2.26 -25.17 12.74
C GLY A 226 3.77 -25.08 12.56
N LEU A 227 4.27 -25.34 11.35
CA LEU A 227 5.70 -25.26 11.04
C LEU A 227 6.22 -23.84 11.25
N PHE A 228 5.48 -22.82 10.78
CA PHE A 228 5.87 -21.42 10.97
C PHE A 228 5.90 -21.04 12.45
N SER A 229 4.94 -21.50 13.24
CA SER A 229 4.90 -21.27 14.69
C SER A 229 6.07 -21.90 15.44
N VAL A 230 6.56 -23.06 14.97
CA VAL A 230 7.71 -23.73 15.54
C VAL A 230 9.03 -23.07 15.12
N LEU A 231 9.15 -22.67 13.85
CA LEU A 231 10.38 -22.06 13.33
C LEU A 231 10.56 -20.60 13.78
N PHE A 232 9.47 -19.89 13.99
CA PHE A 232 9.47 -18.44 14.30
C PHE A 232 8.55 -18.09 15.47
N PRO A 233 8.73 -18.67 16.68
CA PRO A 233 7.80 -18.51 17.80
C PRO A 233 7.65 -17.05 18.26
N GLU A 234 8.74 -16.31 18.30
CA GLU A 234 8.71 -14.89 18.72
C GLU A 234 7.99 -14.01 17.70
N LEU A 235 8.18 -14.27 16.40
CA LEU A 235 7.48 -13.55 15.35
C LEU A 235 5.97 -13.83 15.40
N VAL A 236 5.57 -15.06 15.65
CA VAL A 236 4.16 -15.45 15.79
C VAL A 236 3.54 -14.79 17.02
N ARG A 237 4.25 -14.79 18.16
CA ARG A 237 3.77 -14.16 19.40
C ARG A 237 3.60 -12.65 19.22
N SER A 238 4.60 -12.00 18.64
CA SER A 238 4.57 -10.55 18.33
C SER A 238 3.45 -10.22 17.34
N ALA A 239 3.34 -10.99 16.25
CA ALA A 239 2.26 -10.80 15.28
C ALA A 239 0.87 -11.04 15.89
N TRP A 240 0.72 -12.04 16.78
CA TRP A 240 -0.54 -12.34 17.44
C TRP A 240 -0.98 -11.20 18.38
N SER A 241 -0.08 -10.71 19.22
CA SER A 241 -0.38 -9.58 20.11
C SER A 241 -0.77 -8.32 19.35
N GLU A 242 -0.11 -8.05 18.23
CA GLU A 242 -0.44 -6.93 17.35
C GLU A 242 -1.80 -7.11 16.65
N ILE A 243 -2.10 -8.32 16.17
CA ILE A 243 -3.39 -8.67 15.56
C ILE A 243 -4.51 -8.55 16.60
N GLU A 244 -4.32 -9.10 17.80
CA GLU A 244 -5.28 -9.02 18.90
C GLU A 244 -5.60 -7.57 19.26
N TRP A 245 -4.57 -6.73 19.41
CA TRP A 245 -4.75 -5.30 19.67
C TRP A 245 -5.52 -4.61 18.53
N ARG A 246 -5.19 -4.90 17.28
CA ARG A 246 -5.88 -4.31 16.12
C ARG A 246 -7.31 -4.78 15.96
N LEU A 247 -7.62 -6.02 16.33
CA LEU A 247 -8.97 -6.57 16.24
C LEU A 247 -9.88 -6.17 17.41
N PHE A 248 -9.36 -6.14 18.63
CA PHE A 248 -10.17 -5.97 19.84
C PHE A 248 -9.88 -4.68 20.61
N GLY A 249 -8.70 -4.09 20.44
CA GLY A 249 -8.35 -2.82 21.05
C GLY A 249 -9.24 -1.68 20.56
N LEU A 250 -9.62 -0.79 21.44
CA LEU A 250 -10.31 0.46 21.13
C LEU A 250 -9.65 1.60 21.88
N ARG A 251 -9.41 2.70 21.19
CA ARG A 251 -8.94 3.91 21.84
C ARG A 251 -10.07 4.55 22.66
N LYS A 252 -9.74 5.18 23.78
CA LYS A 252 -10.70 5.96 24.54
C LYS A 252 -11.34 7.01 23.62
N ASN A 253 -12.66 7.09 23.63
CA ASN A 253 -13.47 7.97 22.77
C ASN A 253 -13.45 7.62 21.25
N ALA A 254 -12.96 6.44 20.83
CA ALA A 254 -12.90 6.04 19.43
C ALA A 254 -14.25 6.06 18.70
N LEU A 255 -15.35 5.88 19.42
CA LEU A 255 -16.71 5.86 18.86
C LEU A 255 -17.42 7.23 18.92
N THR A 256 -16.75 8.29 19.32
CA THR A 256 -17.33 9.64 19.26
C THR A 256 -17.32 10.17 17.81
N ALA A 257 -18.35 10.95 17.45
CA ALA A 257 -18.46 11.52 16.10
C ALA A 257 -17.22 12.33 15.71
N ASN A 258 -16.69 13.14 16.63
CA ASN A 258 -15.49 13.95 16.39
C ASN A 258 -14.26 13.11 16.11
N TYR A 259 -14.06 12.00 16.83
CA TYR A 259 -12.94 11.10 16.61
C TYR A 259 -13.07 10.38 15.26
N ILE A 260 -14.25 9.84 14.95
CA ILE A 260 -14.54 9.18 13.67
C ILE A 260 -14.32 10.15 12.51
N GLN A 261 -14.79 11.40 12.61
CA GLN A 261 -14.56 12.42 11.61
C GLN A 261 -13.06 12.71 11.43
N ALA A 262 -12.31 12.86 12.52
CA ALA A 262 -10.88 13.14 12.47
C ALA A 262 -10.11 11.98 11.81
N VAL A 263 -10.38 10.74 12.20
CA VAL A 263 -9.76 9.54 11.62
C VAL A 263 -10.11 9.40 10.13
N SER A 264 -11.39 9.55 9.78
CA SER A 264 -11.84 9.47 8.38
C SER A 264 -11.17 10.54 7.52
N SER A 265 -11.13 11.79 8.00
CA SER A 265 -10.46 12.89 7.32
C SER A 265 -8.96 12.62 7.13
N GLN A 266 -8.29 12.07 8.13
CA GLN A 266 -6.88 11.72 8.04
C GLN A 266 -6.65 10.61 7.02
N ILE A 267 -7.46 9.54 7.02
CA ILE A 267 -7.35 8.44 6.05
C ILE A 267 -7.54 8.98 4.62
N LEU A 268 -8.57 9.77 4.39
CA LEU A 268 -8.88 10.32 3.07
C LEU A 268 -7.78 11.27 2.58
N TRP A 269 -7.33 12.17 3.43
CA TRP A 269 -6.29 13.12 3.05
C TRP A 269 -4.97 12.43 2.73
N THR A 270 -4.57 11.45 3.56
CA THR A 270 -3.35 10.68 3.37
C THR A 270 -3.48 9.55 2.34
N TYR A 271 -4.67 9.31 1.78
CA TYR A 271 -4.86 8.47 0.60
C TYR A 271 -4.61 9.26 -0.68
N TRP A 272 -5.16 10.47 -0.78
CA TRP A 272 -5.08 11.26 -2.00
C TRP A 272 -3.76 12.02 -2.12
N GLY A 273 -3.29 12.66 -1.05
CA GLY A 273 -2.05 13.40 -1.09
C GLY A 273 -1.84 14.28 0.14
N LYS A 274 -1.13 13.74 1.12
CA LYS A 274 -0.61 14.47 2.27
C LYS A 274 0.81 13.98 2.54
N VAL A 275 1.77 14.76 2.11
CA VAL A 275 3.19 14.42 1.98
C VAL A 275 4.04 15.15 3.03
N GLY A 276 5.32 14.84 3.12
CA GLY A 276 6.29 15.54 3.97
C GLY A 276 5.88 15.55 5.44
N TRP A 277 6.09 14.48 6.18
CA TRP A 277 5.65 14.35 7.59
C TRP A 277 4.20 14.82 7.83
N LEU A 278 3.34 14.69 6.80
CA LEU A 278 1.95 15.14 6.80
C LEU A 278 1.79 16.69 6.90
N ALA A 279 2.84 17.44 6.58
CA ALA A 279 2.84 18.91 6.64
C ALA A 279 2.23 19.56 5.40
N VAL A 280 2.38 18.91 4.24
CA VAL A 280 1.95 19.42 2.93
C VAL A 280 0.84 18.54 2.38
N GLY A 281 -0.25 19.12 1.93
CA GLY A 281 -1.37 18.34 1.39
C GLY A 281 -2.16 19.05 0.30
N LEU A 282 -2.88 18.25 -0.48
CA LEU A 282 -3.89 18.79 -1.37
C LEU A 282 -4.91 19.63 -0.59
N PRO A 283 -5.47 20.69 -1.17
CA PRO A 283 -6.58 21.42 -0.56
C PRO A 283 -7.72 20.48 -0.16
N TRP A 284 -8.29 20.69 1.02
CA TRP A 284 -9.29 19.76 1.56
C TRP A 284 -10.51 19.57 0.64
N TRP A 285 -10.94 20.62 -0.04
CA TRP A 285 -12.04 20.52 -1.02
C TRP A 285 -11.70 19.57 -2.19
N THR A 286 -10.43 19.54 -2.62
CA THR A 286 -9.97 18.60 -3.67
C THR A 286 -10.08 17.15 -3.16
N VAL A 287 -9.66 16.91 -1.91
CA VAL A 287 -9.78 15.59 -1.28
C VAL A 287 -11.24 15.16 -1.20
N GLN A 288 -12.14 16.06 -0.80
CA GLN A 288 -13.58 15.79 -0.74
C GLN A 288 -14.16 15.49 -2.13
N LEU A 289 -13.78 16.27 -3.14
CA LEU A 289 -14.22 16.06 -4.52
C LEU A 289 -13.76 14.68 -5.05
N LEU A 290 -12.48 14.37 -4.95
CA LEU A 290 -11.92 13.09 -5.41
C LEU A 290 -12.57 11.89 -4.67
N THR A 291 -12.78 12.04 -3.36
CA THR A 291 -13.46 11.01 -2.55
C THR A 291 -14.91 10.84 -2.99
N GLY A 292 -15.64 11.93 -3.17
CA GLY A 292 -17.03 11.91 -3.64
C GLY A 292 -17.16 11.25 -5.01
N LEU A 293 -16.31 11.63 -5.96
CA LEU A 293 -16.27 11.01 -7.29
C LEU A 293 -15.94 9.51 -7.20
N GLY A 294 -14.96 9.12 -6.38
CA GLY A 294 -14.62 7.72 -6.18
C GLY A 294 -15.77 6.90 -5.58
N LEU A 295 -16.42 7.42 -4.53
CA LEU A 295 -17.57 6.75 -3.90
C LEU A 295 -18.78 6.64 -4.85
N ILE A 296 -19.10 7.69 -5.59
CA ILE A 296 -20.16 7.65 -6.60
C ILE A 296 -19.83 6.59 -7.65
N GLY A 297 -18.59 6.55 -8.15
CA GLY A 297 -18.14 5.53 -9.09
C GLY A 297 -18.32 4.11 -8.55
N MET A 298 -17.96 3.86 -7.29
CA MET A 298 -18.17 2.55 -6.64
C MET A 298 -19.67 2.22 -6.52
N LEU A 299 -20.50 3.16 -6.11
CA LEU A 299 -21.96 2.95 -6.00
C LEU A 299 -22.62 2.66 -7.36
N LEU A 300 -22.23 3.41 -8.39
CA LEU A 300 -22.70 3.17 -9.76
C LEU A 300 -22.27 1.79 -10.25
N GLN A 301 -21.04 1.38 -9.99
CA GLN A 301 -20.55 0.06 -10.37
C GLN A 301 -21.31 -1.05 -9.65
N ALA A 302 -21.57 -0.93 -8.35
CA ALA A 302 -22.37 -1.87 -7.59
C ALA A 302 -23.80 -1.96 -8.14
N TYR A 303 -24.42 -0.81 -8.47
CA TYR A 303 -25.74 -0.74 -9.08
C TYR A 303 -25.78 -1.45 -10.44
N HIS A 304 -24.81 -1.19 -11.32
CA HIS A 304 -24.70 -1.86 -12.60
C HIS A 304 -24.50 -3.38 -12.45
N LEU A 305 -23.68 -3.80 -11.48
CA LEU A 305 -23.43 -5.22 -11.21
C LEU A 305 -24.72 -5.95 -10.76
N ILE A 306 -25.53 -5.31 -9.91
CA ILE A 306 -26.81 -5.87 -9.43
C ILE A 306 -27.84 -5.96 -10.57
N ARG A 307 -27.90 -4.94 -11.44
CA ARG A 307 -28.84 -4.92 -12.57
C ARG A 307 -28.41 -5.79 -13.74
N ALA A 308 -27.13 -5.90 -13.99
CA ALA A 308 -26.62 -6.73 -15.07
C ALA A 308 -26.85 -8.20 -14.71
N LYS A 309 -27.54 -8.95 -15.59
CA LYS A 309 -27.50 -10.43 -15.55
C LYS A 309 -26.11 -10.89 -16.01
N ALA A 310 -25.06 -10.52 -15.23
CA ALA A 310 -23.69 -10.83 -15.57
C ALA A 310 -23.47 -12.35 -15.65
N ARG A 311 -22.61 -12.79 -16.57
CA ARG A 311 -22.16 -14.18 -16.58
C ARG A 311 -21.49 -14.50 -15.24
N ALA A 312 -21.65 -15.72 -14.75
CA ALA A 312 -21.13 -16.12 -13.42
C ALA A 312 -19.64 -15.76 -13.22
N LEU A 313 -18.80 -16.04 -14.22
CA LEU A 313 -17.38 -15.70 -14.16
C LEU A 313 -17.12 -14.18 -14.06
N THR A 314 -17.84 -13.37 -14.83
CA THR A 314 -17.70 -11.90 -14.74
C THR A 314 -18.07 -11.41 -13.35
N LEU A 315 -19.14 -11.96 -12.77
CA LEU A 315 -19.57 -11.63 -11.41
C LEU A 315 -18.49 -12.02 -10.37
N GLU A 316 -17.90 -13.22 -10.47
CA GLU A 316 -16.84 -13.68 -9.57
C GLU A 316 -15.61 -12.74 -9.58
N LEU A 317 -15.19 -12.29 -10.76
CA LEU A 317 -14.05 -11.36 -10.89
C LEU A 317 -14.32 -10.02 -10.21
N TRP A 318 -15.52 -9.45 -10.39
CA TRP A 318 -15.91 -8.21 -9.72
C TRP A 318 -16.06 -8.39 -8.22
N LEU A 319 -16.64 -9.50 -7.76
CA LEU A 319 -16.76 -9.80 -6.33
C LEU A 319 -15.41 -9.97 -5.65
N ALA A 320 -14.41 -10.55 -6.35
CA ALA A 320 -13.04 -10.63 -5.84
C ALA A 320 -12.42 -9.23 -5.67
N ALA A 321 -12.59 -8.34 -6.65
CA ALA A 321 -12.14 -6.95 -6.53
C ALA A 321 -12.84 -6.20 -5.37
N TRP A 322 -14.15 -6.37 -5.24
CA TRP A 322 -14.94 -5.81 -4.12
C TRP A 322 -14.49 -6.37 -2.77
N ALA A 323 -14.27 -7.68 -2.65
CA ALA A 323 -13.81 -8.30 -1.41
C ALA A 323 -12.47 -7.69 -0.96
N ILE A 324 -11.49 -7.62 -1.87
CA ILE A 324 -10.17 -7.04 -1.58
C ILE A 324 -10.30 -5.57 -1.14
N ALA A 325 -11.08 -4.76 -1.87
CA ALA A 325 -11.27 -3.35 -1.56
C ALA A 325 -11.97 -3.15 -0.21
N LEU A 326 -13.11 -3.85 0.03
CA LEU A 326 -13.90 -3.69 1.25
C LEU A 326 -13.17 -4.18 2.50
N PHE A 327 -12.53 -5.36 2.44
CA PHE A 327 -11.76 -5.86 3.58
C PHE A 327 -10.64 -4.89 3.96
N THR A 328 -9.96 -4.32 2.95
CA THR A 328 -8.88 -3.36 3.21
C THR A 328 -9.42 -2.04 3.75
N LEU A 329 -10.50 -1.50 3.19
CA LEU A 329 -11.15 -0.28 3.69
C LEU A 329 -11.62 -0.44 5.14
N LEU A 330 -12.33 -1.54 5.44
CA LEU A 330 -12.82 -1.84 6.79
C LEU A 330 -11.67 -2.00 7.79
N ALA A 331 -10.60 -2.69 7.40
CA ALA A 331 -9.47 -2.90 8.28
C ALA A 331 -8.68 -1.61 8.54
N VAL A 332 -8.48 -0.76 7.53
CA VAL A 332 -7.82 0.54 7.72
C VAL A 332 -8.67 1.44 8.59
N PHE A 333 -9.99 1.49 8.38
CA PHE A 333 -10.90 2.22 9.26
C PHE A 333 -10.85 1.66 10.69
N ARG A 334 -10.95 0.32 10.84
CA ARG A 334 -10.85 -0.36 12.14
C ARG A 334 -9.53 -0.05 12.85
N ASN A 335 -8.40 -0.06 12.11
CA ASN A 335 -7.10 0.34 12.65
C ASN A 335 -7.13 1.80 13.14
N GLY A 336 -7.86 2.69 12.49
CA GLY A 336 -8.08 4.06 12.93
C GLY A 336 -8.79 4.17 14.28
N LEU A 337 -9.63 3.20 14.64
CA LEU A 337 -10.28 3.16 15.95
C LEU A 337 -9.35 2.68 17.08
N THR A 338 -8.24 2.02 16.74
CA THR A 338 -7.20 1.60 17.70
C THR A 338 -6.08 2.60 17.82
N THR A 339 -5.64 3.17 16.69
CA THR A 339 -4.53 4.12 16.63
C THR A 339 -4.87 5.33 15.77
N PHE A 340 -4.70 6.54 16.32
CA PHE A 340 -4.93 7.78 15.58
C PHE A 340 -3.94 7.98 14.43
N ALA A 341 -2.79 7.30 14.45
CA ALA A 341 -1.76 7.42 13.41
C ALA A 341 -2.11 6.73 12.08
N THR A 342 -3.32 6.16 11.95
CA THR A 342 -3.75 5.47 10.73
C THR A 342 -3.77 6.40 9.53
N GLN A 343 -3.16 5.96 8.44
CA GLN A 343 -3.02 6.71 7.19
C GLN A 343 -3.62 5.95 6.01
N GLY A 344 -4.08 6.69 5.00
CA GLY A 344 -4.68 6.14 3.79
C GLY A 344 -3.71 5.35 2.91
N ARG A 345 -2.38 5.54 3.06
CA ARG A 345 -1.37 4.71 2.39
C ARG A 345 -1.50 3.21 2.70
N LEU A 346 -2.10 2.87 3.84
CA LEU A 346 -2.38 1.48 4.21
C LEU A 346 -3.42 0.79 3.28
N LEU A 347 -4.08 1.53 2.40
CA LEU A 347 -4.97 1.02 1.35
C LEU A 347 -4.20 0.58 0.09
N PHE A 348 -2.92 0.90 -0.06
CA PHE A 348 -2.15 0.63 -1.28
C PHE A 348 -1.97 -0.85 -1.63
N PRO A 349 -1.98 -1.82 -0.70
CA PRO A 349 -2.07 -3.23 -1.08
C PRO A 349 -3.30 -3.58 -1.94
N ALA A 350 -4.39 -2.80 -1.85
CA ALA A 350 -5.61 -2.95 -2.64
C ALA A 350 -5.77 -1.87 -3.73
N ILE A 351 -4.73 -1.08 -4.04
CA ILE A 351 -4.86 0.10 -4.89
C ILE A 351 -5.42 -0.22 -6.29
N GLY A 352 -5.03 -1.34 -6.88
CA GLY A 352 -5.55 -1.78 -8.19
C GLY A 352 -7.06 -2.06 -8.16
N ALA A 353 -7.53 -2.79 -7.14
CA ALA A 353 -8.95 -3.09 -6.96
C ALA A 353 -9.77 -1.82 -6.64
N LEU A 354 -9.28 -0.97 -5.73
CA LEU A 354 -9.91 0.30 -5.37
C LEU A 354 -10.04 1.23 -6.58
N SER A 355 -8.97 1.43 -7.34
CA SER A 355 -8.98 2.30 -8.53
C SER A 355 -9.94 1.78 -9.60
N LEU A 356 -9.99 0.46 -9.80
CA LEU A 356 -10.94 -0.15 -10.71
C LEU A 356 -12.39 0.18 -10.33
N LEU A 357 -12.75 -0.06 -9.06
CA LEU A 357 -14.11 0.15 -8.57
C LEU A 357 -14.53 1.62 -8.60
N MET A 358 -13.60 2.54 -8.29
CA MET A 358 -13.83 3.99 -8.34
C MET A 358 -14.15 4.49 -9.75
N ILE A 359 -13.56 3.87 -10.79
CA ILE A 359 -13.70 4.33 -12.19
C ILE A 359 -14.76 3.56 -12.95
N ALA A 360 -15.02 2.29 -12.60
CA ALA A 360 -15.89 1.41 -13.38
C ALA A 360 -17.32 1.94 -13.55
N GLY A 361 -17.91 2.45 -12.48
CA GLY A 361 -19.27 3.00 -12.54
C GLY A 361 -19.38 4.22 -13.47
N TRP A 362 -18.36 5.06 -13.50
CA TRP A 362 -18.30 6.19 -14.44
C TRP A 362 -18.14 5.72 -15.88
N HIS A 363 -17.27 4.73 -16.12
CA HIS A 363 -17.11 4.15 -17.45
C HIS A 363 -18.43 3.65 -18.00
N ASP A 364 -19.22 2.95 -17.19
CA ASP A 364 -20.49 2.37 -17.61
C ASP A 364 -21.62 3.43 -17.74
N ALA A 365 -21.49 4.55 -17.02
CA ALA A 365 -22.45 5.66 -17.07
C ALA A 365 -22.25 6.59 -18.28
N ILE A 366 -21.05 6.65 -18.88
CA ILE A 366 -20.77 7.51 -20.03
C ILE A 366 -21.06 6.78 -21.35
N PRO A 367 -21.46 7.54 -22.42
CA PRO A 367 -21.72 6.94 -23.73
C PRO A 367 -20.49 6.21 -24.30
N PRO A 368 -20.66 5.05 -24.98
CA PRO A 368 -19.54 4.27 -25.54
C PRO A 368 -18.57 5.06 -26.42
N ARG A 369 -19.09 6.06 -27.14
CA ARG A 369 -18.28 6.91 -28.04
C ARG A 369 -17.19 7.71 -27.32
N VAL A 370 -17.37 8.01 -26.03
CA VAL A 370 -16.45 8.83 -25.25
C VAL A 370 -15.68 8.03 -24.18
N GLN A 371 -16.00 6.76 -23.98
CA GLN A 371 -15.30 5.89 -23.01
C GLN A 371 -13.79 5.83 -23.27
N GLY A 372 -13.37 5.88 -24.52
CA GLY A 372 -11.94 5.90 -24.91
C GLY A 372 -11.14 7.10 -24.40
N TYR A 373 -11.82 8.22 -24.07
CA TYR A 373 -11.18 9.42 -23.53
C TYR A 373 -11.04 9.40 -22.00
N LEU A 374 -11.69 8.46 -21.31
CA LEU A 374 -11.66 8.37 -19.85
C LEU A 374 -10.23 8.28 -19.27
N PRO A 375 -9.31 7.47 -19.83
CA PRO A 375 -7.92 7.44 -19.37
C PRO A 375 -7.26 8.81 -19.44
N LEU A 376 -7.43 9.54 -20.55
CA LEU A 376 -6.86 10.87 -20.73
C LEU A 376 -7.41 11.86 -19.69
N CYS A 377 -8.73 11.85 -19.44
CA CYS A 377 -9.36 12.69 -18.44
C CYS A 377 -8.78 12.42 -17.03
N ILE A 378 -8.59 11.16 -16.67
CA ILE A 378 -7.98 10.76 -15.39
C ILE A 378 -6.52 11.22 -15.32
N ILE A 379 -5.73 11.01 -16.37
CA ILE A 379 -4.35 11.47 -16.43
C ILE A 379 -4.27 12.99 -16.23
N LEU A 380 -5.03 13.75 -16.97
CA LEU A 380 -5.03 15.22 -16.86
C LEU A 380 -5.45 15.70 -15.48
N LEU A 381 -6.50 15.10 -14.90
CA LEU A 381 -6.96 15.42 -13.55
C LEU A 381 -5.86 15.19 -12.51
N PHE A 382 -5.21 14.03 -12.54
CA PHE A 382 -4.20 13.69 -11.54
C PHE A 382 -2.87 14.39 -11.78
N VAL A 383 -2.51 14.70 -13.03
CA VAL A 383 -1.39 15.61 -13.32
C VAL A 383 -1.65 16.99 -12.72
N ALA A 384 -2.87 17.53 -12.90
CA ALA A 384 -3.24 18.80 -12.27
C ALA A 384 -3.19 18.74 -10.73
N CYS A 385 -3.68 17.65 -10.10
CA CYS A 385 -3.57 17.45 -8.66
C CYS A 385 -2.11 17.45 -8.18
N ASN A 386 -1.22 16.76 -8.90
CA ASN A 386 0.21 16.74 -8.58
C ASN A 386 0.84 18.12 -8.75
N LEU A 387 0.52 18.85 -9.84
CA LEU A 387 1.00 20.22 -10.03
C LEU A 387 0.53 21.15 -8.91
N VAL A 388 -0.74 21.07 -8.52
CA VAL A 388 -1.25 21.86 -7.39
C VAL A 388 -0.46 21.52 -6.13
N LEU A 389 -0.29 20.25 -5.77
CA LEU A 389 0.45 19.84 -4.58
C LEU A 389 1.89 20.37 -4.60
N TRP A 390 2.56 20.30 -5.74
CA TRP A 390 3.95 20.77 -5.89
C TRP A 390 4.05 22.28 -5.84
N LEU A 391 3.25 23.01 -6.63
CA LEU A 391 3.35 24.47 -6.77
C LEU A 391 2.86 25.20 -5.54
N THR A 392 1.82 24.71 -4.86
CA THR A 392 1.24 25.39 -3.70
C THR A 392 1.72 24.86 -2.36
N GLY A 393 2.40 23.72 -2.34
CA GLY A 393 2.82 23.07 -1.11
C GLY A 393 4.30 22.73 -1.07
N VAL A 394 4.75 21.79 -1.91
CA VAL A 394 6.12 21.25 -1.81
C VAL A 394 7.18 22.31 -2.12
N ILE A 395 7.04 23.02 -3.24
CA ILE A 395 8.01 24.06 -3.64
C ILE A 395 8.09 25.20 -2.62
N PRO A 396 6.97 25.84 -2.22
CA PRO A 396 7.04 26.94 -1.25
C PRO A 396 7.64 26.52 0.10
N ILE A 397 7.40 25.29 0.53
CA ILE A 397 7.84 24.84 1.85
C ILE A 397 9.31 24.41 1.85
N TYR A 398 9.75 23.66 0.82
CA TYR A 398 11.07 23.04 0.82
C TYR A 398 12.10 23.75 -0.06
N TYR A 399 11.66 24.57 -1.04
CA TYR A 399 12.54 25.15 -2.06
C TYR A 399 12.41 26.68 -2.20
N GLN A 400 11.82 27.37 -1.20
CA GLN A 400 11.55 28.82 -1.25
C GLN A 400 12.75 29.76 -1.46
N PRO A 401 14.03 29.43 -1.17
CA PRO A 401 15.11 30.38 -1.45
C PRO A 401 15.34 30.70 -2.93
N PHE A 402 14.67 30.02 -3.85
CA PHE A 402 14.81 30.21 -5.28
C PHE A 402 13.79 31.17 -5.91
N PHE A 403 12.85 31.70 -5.11
CA PHE A 403 11.73 32.51 -5.61
C PHE A 403 11.54 33.85 -4.88
N ASP A 404 12.45 34.20 -3.97
CA ASP A 404 12.48 35.55 -3.33
C ASP A 404 13.45 36.51 -4.16
#